data_fee30c6e712eaddb570ce43b98bcfaf9
#
_entry.id   fee30c6e712eaddb570ce43b98bcfaf9
#
_cell.length_a   1.000
_cell.length_b   1.000
_cell.length_c   1.000
_cell.angle_alpha   90.00
_cell.angle_beta   90.00
_cell.angle_gamma   90.00
#
_symmetry.space_group_name_H-M   'P 1'
#
loop_
_entity.id
_entity.type
_entity.pdbx_description
1 polymer ?
#
loop_
_entity_poly.entity_id
_entity_poly.type
_entity_poly.pdbx_seq_one_letter_code
_entity_poly.pdbx_strand_id
1 'polypeptide(L)'
;MGSNPIYLGFRFFLELTAVVIYGYWGWNASKGPLRYLLVLGLPLIAAVLWGTFAVLDDPSRSGNAPIPISGVLRLFLEIGFFGLAVFLLINSGKEGMAWVFAGAVFIHYLLSYDRILWLLTQK
;
A
#
# COMPACT_ATOMS: atom_id res chain seq x y z
N MET A 1 -4.87 -18.49 -0.78
CA MET A 1 -3.65 -17.89 -0.24
C MET A 1 -3.87 -16.50 0.32
N GLY A 2 -4.63 -15.65 -0.36
CA GLY A 2 -4.86 -14.27 0.08
C GLY A 2 -5.57 -14.12 1.42
N SER A 3 -6.26 -15.16 1.90
CA SER A 3 -6.93 -15.16 3.20
C SER A 3 -6.16 -15.90 4.28
N ASN A 4 -4.99 -16.49 3.93
CA ASN A 4 -4.16 -17.22 4.89
C ASN A 4 -3.53 -16.21 5.87
N PRO A 5 -3.56 -16.49 7.20
CA PRO A 5 -2.99 -15.54 8.18
C PRO A 5 -1.54 -15.16 7.93
N ILE A 6 -0.71 -16.08 7.39
CA ILE A 6 0.68 -15.78 7.08
C ILE A 6 0.76 -14.73 5.97
N TYR A 7 -0.05 -14.89 4.93
CA TYR A 7 -0.06 -13.92 3.82
C TYR A 7 -0.67 -12.59 4.23
N LEU A 8 -1.68 -12.61 5.08
CA LEU A 8 -2.25 -11.38 5.63
C LEU A 8 -1.23 -10.63 6.46
N GLY A 9 -0.42 -11.34 7.24
CA GLY A 9 0.66 -10.72 8.00
C GLY A 9 1.74 -10.15 7.11
N PHE A 10 2.12 -10.85 6.04
CA PHE A 10 3.07 -10.35 5.04
C PHE A 10 2.53 -9.08 4.39
N ARG A 11 1.25 -9.11 3.98
CA ARG A 11 0.61 -7.95 3.37
C ARG A 11 0.62 -6.75 4.31
N PHE A 12 0.28 -6.96 5.58
CA PHE A 12 0.31 -5.90 6.58
C PHE A 12 1.71 -5.31 6.72
N PHE A 13 2.73 -6.17 6.73
CA PHE A 13 4.11 -5.72 6.78
C PHE A 13 4.47 -4.85 5.58
N LEU A 14 4.03 -5.24 4.37
CA LEU A 14 4.26 -4.43 3.17
C LEU A 14 3.54 -3.08 3.25
N GLU A 15 2.32 -3.07 3.78
CA GLU A 15 1.55 -1.84 3.97
C GLU A 15 2.25 -0.89 4.93
N LEU A 16 2.74 -1.40 6.07
CA LEU A 16 3.49 -0.61 7.03
C LEU A 16 4.77 -0.07 6.41
N THR A 17 5.47 -0.89 5.64
CA THR A 17 6.69 -0.48 4.96
C THR A 17 6.41 0.67 3.99
N ALA A 18 5.32 0.57 3.21
CA ALA A 18 4.95 1.63 2.29
C ALA A 18 4.65 2.94 3.03
N VAL A 19 3.93 2.87 4.15
CA VAL A 19 3.62 4.06 4.96
C VAL A 19 4.89 4.70 5.49
N VAL A 20 5.85 3.89 5.96
CA VAL A 20 7.16 4.38 6.40
C VAL A 20 7.90 5.05 5.24
N ILE A 21 7.84 4.47 4.04
CA ILE A 21 8.46 5.06 2.85
C ILE A 21 7.88 6.45 2.55
N TYR A 22 6.57 6.61 2.65
CA TYR A 22 5.95 7.92 2.45
C TYR A 22 6.48 8.95 3.45
N GLY A 23 6.60 8.56 4.71
CA GLY A 23 7.16 9.43 5.74
C GLY A 23 8.63 9.75 5.50
N TYR A 24 9.42 8.75 5.13
CA TYR A 24 10.84 8.91 4.84
C TYR A 24 11.05 9.88 3.67
N TRP A 25 10.29 9.72 2.59
CA TRP A 25 10.37 10.63 1.46
C TRP A 25 9.99 12.06 1.90
N GLY A 26 8.91 12.18 2.67
CA GLY A 26 8.46 13.47 3.16
C GLY A 26 9.51 14.18 4.02
N TRP A 27 10.24 13.42 4.84
CA TRP A 27 11.31 13.98 5.66
C TRP A 27 12.44 14.53 4.79
N ASN A 28 12.75 13.85 3.67
CA ASN A 28 13.85 14.23 2.79
C ASN A 28 13.45 15.24 1.71
N ALA A 29 12.14 15.42 1.47
CA ALA A 29 11.65 16.30 0.40
C ALA A 29 11.81 17.78 0.73
N SER A 30 11.91 18.13 2.02
CA SER A 30 12.07 19.51 2.46
C SER A 30 12.98 19.57 3.68
N LYS A 31 13.73 20.64 3.83
CA LYS A 31 14.61 20.85 4.98
C LYS A 31 14.03 21.82 6.00
N GLY A 32 12.94 22.49 5.65
CA GLY A 32 12.29 23.48 6.51
C GLY A 32 11.15 22.89 7.34
N PRO A 33 10.30 23.76 7.92
CA PRO A 33 9.14 23.30 8.71
C PRO A 33 8.21 22.35 7.94
N LEU A 34 8.18 22.45 6.61
CA LEU A 34 7.36 21.61 5.76
C LEU A 34 7.68 20.12 5.93
N ARG A 35 8.94 19.78 6.30
CA ARG A 35 9.32 18.37 6.49
C ARG A 35 8.49 17.71 7.59
N TYR A 36 8.16 18.44 8.65
CA TYR A 36 7.34 17.88 9.74
C TYR A 36 5.92 17.64 9.28
N LEU A 37 5.38 18.52 8.45
CA LEU A 37 4.06 18.32 7.86
C LEU A 37 4.04 17.12 6.94
N LEU A 38 5.08 16.95 6.11
CA LEU A 38 5.16 15.84 5.15
C LEU A 38 5.40 14.51 5.84
N VAL A 39 6.29 14.46 6.84
CA VAL A 39 6.62 13.20 7.51
C VAL A 39 5.43 12.62 8.28
N LEU A 40 4.52 13.47 8.73
CA LEU A 40 3.31 13.04 9.42
C LEU A 40 2.11 12.99 8.47
N GLY A 41 1.99 13.97 7.58
CA GLY A 41 0.82 14.10 6.72
C GLY A 41 0.73 13.09 5.61
N LEU A 42 1.85 12.77 4.93
CA LEU A 42 1.83 11.81 3.84
C LEU A 42 1.44 10.40 4.30
N PRO A 43 2.05 9.85 5.38
CA PRO A 43 1.59 8.56 5.88
C PRO A 43 0.14 8.57 6.33
N LEU A 44 -0.31 9.65 6.95
CA LEU A 44 -1.69 9.76 7.42
C LEU A 44 -2.66 9.76 6.24
N ILE A 45 -2.37 10.57 5.21
CA ILE A 45 -3.21 10.60 4.01
C ILE A 45 -3.25 9.23 3.34
N ALA A 46 -2.10 8.57 3.20
CA ALA A 46 -2.01 7.25 2.61
C ALA A 46 -2.85 6.24 3.39
N ALA A 47 -2.74 6.26 4.72
CA ALA A 47 -3.49 5.33 5.58
C ALA A 47 -5.00 5.59 5.49
N VAL A 48 -5.42 6.85 5.45
CA VAL A 48 -6.83 7.21 5.34
C VAL A 48 -7.41 6.75 4.01
N LEU A 49 -6.70 7.01 2.90
CA LEU A 49 -7.15 6.57 1.58
C LEU A 49 -7.21 5.04 1.51
N TRP A 50 -6.20 4.38 2.06
CA TRP A 50 -6.11 2.92 2.05
C TRP A 50 -7.27 2.28 2.83
N GLY A 51 -7.63 2.86 3.98
CA GLY A 51 -8.70 2.32 4.82
C GLY A 51 -10.10 2.73 4.42
N THR A 52 -10.24 3.88 3.72
CA THR A 52 -11.56 4.43 3.38
C THR A 52 -12.15 3.75 2.15
N PHE A 53 -11.37 3.61 1.09
CA PHE A 53 -11.83 3.03 -0.18
C PHE A 53 -11.55 1.54 -0.20
N ALA A 54 -12.58 0.73 -0.01
CA ALA A 54 -12.42 -0.70 0.15
C ALA A 54 -13.57 -1.44 -0.52
N VAL A 55 -13.37 -2.73 -0.72
CA VAL A 55 -14.40 -3.62 -1.27
C VAL A 55 -15.17 -4.23 -0.11
N LEU A 56 -16.48 -4.37 -0.27
CA LEU A 56 -17.31 -5.03 0.74
C LEU A 56 -16.84 -6.47 0.95
N ASP A 57 -16.77 -6.88 2.21
CA ASP A 57 -16.41 -8.24 2.63
C ASP A 57 -14.98 -8.66 2.19
N ASP A 58 -14.07 -7.70 2.06
CA ASP A 58 -12.68 -7.99 1.73
C ASP A 58 -12.05 -8.81 2.86
N PRO A 59 -11.59 -10.04 2.57
CA PRO A 59 -11.01 -10.91 3.61
C PRO A 59 -9.67 -10.42 4.16
N SER A 60 -9.01 -9.47 3.48
CA SER A 60 -7.72 -8.96 3.93
C SER A 60 -7.83 -7.82 4.93
N ARG A 61 -9.03 -7.47 5.35
CA ARG A 61 -9.24 -6.40 6.33
C ARG A 61 -10.34 -6.78 7.30
N SER A 62 -10.28 -6.18 8.50
CA SER A 62 -11.36 -6.27 9.47
C SER A 62 -12.16 -4.97 9.43
N GLY A 63 -13.46 -5.07 9.70
CA GLY A 63 -14.32 -3.91 9.76
C GLY A 63 -15.00 -3.58 8.43
N ASN A 64 -15.73 -2.49 8.43
CA ASN A 64 -16.54 -2.06 7.29
C ASN A 64 -15.71 -1.30 6.26
N ALA A 65 -16.23 -1.22 5.04
CA ALA A 65 -15.71 -0.33 4.01
C ALA A 65 -16.47 1.00 4.13
N PRO A 66 -15.84 2.08 4.64
CA PRO A 66 -16.52 3.36 4.78
C PRO A 66 -17.06 3.90 3.45
N ILE A 67 -16.28 3.77 2.38
CA ILE A 67 -16.73 4.09 1.02
C ILE A 67 -16.46 2.87 0.16
N PRO A 68 -17.48 2.00 -0.06
CA PRO A 68 -17.29 0.79 -0.85
C PRO A 68 -16.97 1.12 -2.31
N ILE A 69 -16.00 0.39 -2.89
CA ILE A 69 -15.62 0.55 -4.29
C ILE A 69 -15.58 -0.83 -4.95
N SER A 70 -15.53 -0.84 -6.28
CA SER A 70 -15.40 -2.08 -7.03
C SER A 70 -14.01 -2.70 -6.81
N GLY A 71 -13.89 -4.01 -7.05
CA GLY A 71 -12.62 -4.70 -6.91
C GLY A 71 -11.55 -4.16 -7.88
N VAL A 72 -11.97 -3.80 -9.10
CA VAL A 72 -11.03 -3.22 -10.09
C VAL A 72 -10.46 -1.90 -9.58
N LEU A 73 -11.29 -1.03 -9.03
CA LEU A 73 -10.83 0.25 -8.47
C LEU A 73 -9.90 0.01 -7.28
N ARG A 74 -10.23 -0.96 -6.42
CA ARG A 74 -9.36 -1.30 -5.29
C ARG A 74 -8.01 -1.82 -5.76
N LEU A 75 -8.00 -2.65 -6.79
CA LEU A 75 -6.74 -3.16 -7.35
C LEU A 75 -5.87 -2.03 -7.89
N PHE A 76 -6.47 -1.07 -8.60
CA PHE A 76 -5.72 0.12 -9.06
C PHE A 76 -5.19 0.93 -7.87
N LEU A 77 -5.99 1.08 -6.82
CA LEU A 77 -5.56 1.78 -5.62
C LEU A 77 -4.35 1.08 -4.98
N GLU A 78 -4.39 -0.25 -4.87
CA GLU A 78 -3.29 -1.03 -4.29
C GLU A 78 -2.03 -0.92 -5.13
N ILE A 79 -2.15 -1.07 -6.44
CA ILE A 79 -1.01 -0.95 -7.35
C ILE A 79 -0.42 0.44 -7.27
N GLY A 80 -1.26 1.47 -7.26
CA GLY A 80 -0.82 2.85 -7.15
C GLY A 80 -0.12 3.13 -5.82
N PHE A 81 -0.66 2.60 -4.73
CA PHE A 81 -0.10 2.78 -3.39
C PHE A 81 1.31 2.20 -3.30
N PHE A 82 1.48 0.94 -3.71
CA PHE A 82 2.79 0.29 -3.66
C PHE A 82 3.73 0.82 -4.74
N GLY A 83 3.21 1.10 -5.94
CA GLY A 83 4.01 1.65 -7.04
C GLY A 83 4.57 3.03 -6.70
N LEU A 84 3.77 3.88 -6.06
CA LEU A 84 4.23 5.18 -5.62
C LEU A 84 5.32 5.04 -4.56
N ALA A 85 5.18 4.09 -3.63
CA ALA A 85 6.20 3.83 -2.62
C ALA A 85 7.53 3.46 -3.28
N VAL A 86 7.51 2.59 -4.30
CA VAL A 86 8.70 2.22 -5.06
C VAL A 86 9.31 3.47 -5.73
N PHE A 87 8.49 4.28 -6.38
CA PHE A 87 8.94 5.50 -7.03
C PHE A 87 9.60 6.46 -6.02
N LEU A 88 9.00 6.63 -4.85
CA LEU A 88 9.55 7.51 -3.82
C LEU A 88 10.89 7.01 -3.29
N LEU A 89 11.07 5.69 -3.17
CA LEU A 89 12.36 5.12 -2.79
C LEU A 89 13.43 5.41 -3.85
N ILE A 90 13.09 5.25 -5.12
CA ILE A 90 14.02 5.57 -6.22
C ILE A 90 14.36 7.05 -6.17
N ASN A 91 13.38 7.91 -6.00
CA ASN A 91 13.56 9.35 -5.93
C ASN A 91 14.43 9.76 -4.73
N SER A 92 14.40 8.96 -3.66
CA SER A 92 15.21 9.21 -2.46
C SER A 92 16.63 8.66 -2.57
N GLY A 93 17.03 8.14 -3.74
CA GLY A 93 18.35 7.56 -3.94
C GLY A 93 18.50 6.17 -3.36
N LYS A 94 17.41 5.47 -3.08
CA LYS A 94 17.40 4.15 -2.46
C LYS A 94 16.97 3.09 -3.47
N GLU A 95 17.60 3.06 -4.64
CA GLU A 95 17.20 2.14 -5.72
C GLU A 95 17.27 0.68 -5.31
N GLY A 96 18.33 0.28 -4.57
CA GLY A 96 18.44 -1.10 -4.12
C GLY A 96 17.27 -1.51 -3.25
N MET A 97 16.88 -0.65 -2.29
CA MET A 97 15.73 -0.91 -1.43
C MET A 97 14.43 -0.89 -2.23
N ALA A 98 14.34 -0.01 -3.25
CA ALA A 98 13.15 0.05 -4.11
C ALA A 98 12.95 -1.27 -4.85
N TRP A 99 14.01 -1.84 -5.39
CA TRP A 99 13.91 -3.12 -6.09
C TRP A 99 13.57 -4.26 -5.15
N VAL A 100 14.13 -4.27 -3.94
CA VAL A 100 13.78 -5.29 -2.93
C VAL A 100 12.30 -5.17 -2.56
N PHE A 101 11.82 -3.96 -2.30
CA PHE A 101 10.43 -3.74 -1.95
C PHE A 101 9.49 -4.13 -3.10
N ALA A 102 9.83 -3.70 -4.33
CA ALA A 102 9.05 -4.04 -5.52
C ALA A 102 8.98 -5.55 -5.73
N GLY A 103 10.10 -6.25 -5.53
CA GLY A 103 10.16 -7.70 -5.62
C GLY A 103 9.29 -8.37 -4.58
N ALA A 104 9.31 -7.86 -3.34
CA ALA A 104 8.48 -8.39 -2.26
C ALA A 104 6.99 -8.21 -2.57
N VAL A 105 6.59 -7.05 -3.07
CA VAL A 105 5.21 -6.79 -3.47
C VAL A 105 4.80 -7.71 -4.61
N PHE A 106 5.66 -7.85 -5.61
CA PHE A 106 5.39 -8.73 -6.75
C PHE A 106 5.18 -10.17 -6.29
N ILE A 107 6.07 -10.67 -5.43
CA ILE A 107 5.97 -12.04 -4.90
C ILE A 107 4.68 -12.19 -4.09
N HIS A 108 4.33 -11.19 -3.28
CA HIS A 108 3.10 -11.23 -2.50
C HIS A 108 1.88 -11.40 -3.41
N TYR A 109 1.77 -10.60 -4.47
CA TYR A 109 0.62 -10.70 -5.39
C TYR A 109 0.66 -11.98 -6.21
N LEU A 110 1.85 -12.47 -6.57
CA LEU A 110 1.97 -13.74 -7.29
C LEU A 110 1.48 -14.90 -6.43
N LEU A 111 1.85 -14.94 -5.16
CA LEU A 111 1.40 -15.98 -4.24
C LEU A 111 -0.07 -15.81 -3.83
N SER A 112 -0.59 -14.59 -3.93
CA SER A 112 -1.97 -14.25 -3.58
C SER A 112 -2.80 -13.95 -4.83
N TYR A 113 -2.53 -14.66 -5.94
CA TYR A 113 -3.26 -14.40 -7.18
C TYR A 113 -4.77 -14.62 -7.02
N ASP A 114 -5.18 -15.45 -6.07
CA ASP A 114 -6.59 -15.65 -5.75
C ASP A 114 -7.26 -14.34 -5.31
N ARG A 115 -6.51 -13.46 -4.61
CA ARG A 115 -7.02 -12.14 -4.25
C ARG A 115 -7.26 -11.28 -5.49
N ILE A 116 -6.34 -11.30 -6.46
CA ILE A 116 -6.51 -10.54 -7.70
C ILE A 116 -7.77 -11.01 -8.42
N LEU A 117 -7.94 -12.33 -8.54
CA LEU A 117 -9.13 -12.90 -9.17
C LEU A 117 -10.41 -12.51 -8.41
N TRP A 118 -10.36 -12.56 -7.07
CA TRP A 118 -11.50 -12.15 -6.24
C TRP A 118 -11.85 -10.69 -6.47
N LEU A 119 -10.85 -9.79 -6.48
CA LEU A 119 -11.08 -8.37 -6.70
C LEU A 119 -11.71 -8.11 -8.06
N LEU A 120 -11.26 -8.81 -9.09
CA LEU A 120 -11.79 -8.62 -10.44
C LEU A 120 -13.26 -9.03 -10.56
N THR A 121 -13.77 -9.87 -9.64
CA THR A 121 -15.17 -10.28 -9.60
C THR A 121 -16.05 -9.39 -8.77
N GLN A 122 -15.50 -8.49 -7.95
CA GLN A 122 -16.27 -7.57 -7.10
C GLN A 122 -16.66 -6.33 -7.88
N LYS A 123 -17.95 -6.00 -7.84
CA LYS A 123 -18.48 -4.85 -8.59
C LYS A 123 -18.75 -3.66 -7.71
#